data_9a38ee6a1093d03606ea367f07bea573
#
_entry.id   9a38ee6a1093d03606ea367f07bea573
#
_cell.length_a   1.000
_cell.length_b   1.000
_cell.length_c   1.000
_cell.angle_alpha   90.00
_cell.angle_beta   90.00
_cell.angle_gamma   90.00
#
_symmetry.space_group_name_H-M   'P 1'
#
loop_
_entity.id
_entity.type
_entity.pdbx_description
1 polymer ?
#
loop_
_entity_poly.entity_id
_entity_poly.type
_entity_poly.pdbx_seq_one_letter_code
_entity_poly.pdbx_strand_id
1 'polypeptide(L)'
;QQRVAREHAIVEHIFSHAIVNEDEILTYFDHHLAPAETFNGDVFICKPSPSGGLYFLVGDFTGHGLASAIGALPVTRAFQEMTAKGLAVSELALELNNVLLRFLPADMFMAAVIGEIGADGKRLTLWQGGMPEMLLVSENGDVRRLNAKHMALGILESQEFNSDSDTLTMRHGDQLVCYTDGLMEVTNDKKEMLG
;
A
#
# COMPACT_ATOMS: atom_id res chain seq x y z
N GLN A 1 30.73 -11.59 -5.96
CA GLN A 1 30.22 -10.56 -5.03
C GLN A 1 30.03 -9.19 -5.73
N GLN A 2 31.02 -8.64 -6.46
CA GLN A 2 30.90 -7.33 -7.14
C GLN A 2 29.81 -7.30 -8.24
N ARG A 3 29.57 -8.40 -8.96
CA ARG A 3 28.54 -8.48 -9.98
C ARG A 3 27.13 -8.44 -9.37
N VAL A 4 26.90 -9.19 -8.31
CA VAL A 4 25.60 -9.21 -7.58
C VAL A 4 25.30 -7.84 -6.98
N ALA A 5 26.28 -7.19 -6.36
CA ALA A 5 26.12 -5.84 -5.82
C ALA A 5 25.75 -4.80 -6.90
N ARG A 6 26.32 -4.94 -8.12
CA ARG A 6 25.98 -4.06 -9.24
C ARG A 6 24.55 -4.32 -9.76
N GLU A 7 24.15 -5.58 -9.86
CA GLU A 7 22.80 -5.97 -10.28
C GLU A 7 21.76 -5.43 -9.26
N HIS A 8 22.03 -5.54 -7.95
CA HIS A 8 21.19 -4.95 -6.90
C HIS A 8 21.08 -3.42 -7.04
N ALA A 9 22.21 -2.72 -7.22
CA ALA A 9 22.18 -1.26 -7.38
C ALA A 9 21.39 -0.79 -8.61
N ILE A 10 21.38 -1.55 -9.70
CA ILE A 10 20.57 -1.25 -10.89
C ILE A 10 19.09 -1.39 -10.58
N VAL A 11 18.69 -2.45 -9.89
CA VAL A 11 17.30 -2.68 -9.53
C VAL A 11 16.82 -1.61 -8.55
N GLU A 12 17.61 -1.29 -7.54
CA GLU A 12 17.31 -0.20 -6.59
C GLU A 12 17.12 1.14 -7.31
N HIS A 13 17.97 1.46 -8.27
CA HIS A 13 17.84 2.65 -9.09
C HIS A 13 16.54 2.65 -9.92
N ILE A 14 16.18 1.54 -10.54
CA ILE A 14 14.94 1.41 -11.31
C ILE A 14 13.74 1.58 -10.37
N PHE A 15 13.78 0.94 -9.20
CA PHE A 15 12.69 0.94 -8.23
C PHE A 15 12.45 2.35 -7.66
N SER A 16 13.50 3.04 -7.22
CA SER A 16 13.40 4.40 -6.70
C SER A 16 12.86 5.41 -7.71
N HIS A 17 13.06 5.16 -9.02
CA HIS A 17 12.52 6.02 -10.08
C HIS A 17 11.11 5.60 -10.54
N ALA A 18 10.71 4.36 -10.32
CA ALA A 18 9.38 3.88 -10.66
C ALA A 18 8.33 4.34 -9.63
N ILE A 19 8.69 4.36 -8.34
CA ILE A 19 7.83 4.84 -7.25
C ILE A 19 8.14 6.32 -7.00
N VAL A 20 7.64 7.17 -7.88
CA VAL A 20 7.73 8.63 -7.69
C VAL A 20 6.39 9.14 -7.18
N ASN A 21 6.37 9.62 -5.96
CA ASN A 21 5.27 10.41 -5.42
C ASN A 21 5.54 11.90 -5.70
N GLU A 22 4.49 12.65 -5.99
CA GLU A 22 4.61 14.09 -6.19
C GLU A 22 4.77 14.79 -4.84
N ASP A 23 5.80 15.63 -4.69
CA ASP A 23 6.13 16.28 -3.41
C ASP A 23 4.95 17.09 -2.82
N GLU A 24 4.14 17.73 -3.68
CA GLU A 24 2.95 18.47 -3.26
C GLU A 24 1.91 17.57 -2.58
N ILE A 25 1.75 16.33 -3.06
CA ILE A 25 0.80 15.36 -2.50
C ILE A 25 1.32 14.78 -1.20
N LEU A 26 2.63 14.57 -1.08
CA LEU A 26 3.26 14.05 0.13
C LEU A 26 3.03 14.96 1.36
N THR A 27 2.71 16.23 1.17
CA THR A 27 2.38 17.14 2.29
C THR A 27 1.12 16.73 3.06
N TYR A 28 0.24 15.91 2.47
CA TYR A 28 -0.95 15.37 3.12
C TYR A 28 -0.70 14.05 3.86
N PHE A 29 0.50 13.47 3.70
CA PHE A 29 0.88 12.21 4.28
C PHE A 29 2.13 12.37 5.13
N ASP A 30 2.06 11.91 6.37
CA ASP A 30 3.25 11.65 7.19
C ASP A 30 3.59 10.16 7.01
N HIS A 31 4.74 9.85 6.42
CA HIS A 31 5.12 8.49 6.10
C HIS A 31 6.54 8.18 6.57
N HIS A 32 6.72 6.97 7.06
CA HIS A 32 8.01 6.44 7.46
C HIS A 32 8.21 5.06 6.83
N LEU A 33 9.19 4.96 5.94
CA LEU A 33 9.61 3.70 5.34
C LEU A 33 11.00 3.38 5.89
N ALA A 34 11.08 2.37 6.75
CA ALA A 34 12.34 1.91 7.33
C ALA A 34 12.73 0.58 6.66
N PRO A 35 13.68 0.56 5.72
CA PRO A 35 14.10 -0.67 5.09
C PRO A 35 14.82 -1.57 6.10
N ALA A 36 14.32 -2.80 6.28
CA ALA A 36 15.01 -3.81 7.07
C ALA A 36 16.24 -4.37 6.34
N GLU A 37 16.24 -4.30 5.00
CA GLU A 37 17.30 -4.75 4.10
C GLU A 37 17.47 -3.76 2.93
N THR A 38 18.37 -4.09 1.98
CA THR A 38 18.63 -3.29 0.77
C THR A 38 17.38 -3.12 -0.11
N PHE A 39 16.44 -4.06 -0.05
CA PHE A 39 15.16 -4.00 -0.76
C PHE A 39 14.02 -4.30 0.21
N ASN A 40 13.04 -3.41 0.25
CA ASN A 40 11.85 -3.52 1.06
C ASN A 40 10.70 -4.14 0.28
N GLY A 41 9.88 -4.97 0.95
CA GLY A 41 8.58 -5.41 0.45
C GLY A 41 7.53 -4.30 0.51
N ASP A 42 7.77 -3.28 1.35
CA ASP A 42 6.83 -2.19 1.57
C ASP A 42 6.78 -1.21 0.40
N VAL A 43 5.57 -0.83 0.03
CA VAL A 43 5.29 0.12 -1.05
C VAL A 43 4.31 1.19 -0.56
N PHE A 44 4.65 2.46 -0.78
CA PHE A 44 3.74 3.58 -0.59
C PHE A 44 3.68 4.41 -1.86
N ILE A 45 2.48 4.54 -2.43
CA ILE A 45 2.21 5.32 -3.63
C ILE A 45 1.01 6.23 -3.39
N CYS A 46 1.11 7.49 -3.76
CA CYS A 46 -0.02 8.41 -3.80
C CYS A 46 -0.10 9.13 -5.14
N LYS A 47 -1.31 9.39 -5.61
CA LYS A 47 -1.59 10.05 -6.89
C LYS A 47 -2.82 10.96 -6.78
N PRO A 48 -2.83 12.09 -7.53
CA PRO A 48 -4.03 12.91 -7.59
C PRO A 48 -5.17 12.14 -8.25
N SER A 49 -6.39 12.34 -7.75
CA SER A 49 -7.60 11.87 -8.42
C SER A 49 -8.05 12.91 -9.47
N PRO A 50 -8.48 12.49 -10.66
CA PRO A 50 -9.07 13.39 -11.65
C PRO A 50 -10.30 14.15 -11.11
N SER A 51 -10.93 13.64 -10.05
CA SER A 51 -12.04 14.30 -9.35
C SER A 51 -11.59 15.40 -8.37
N GLY A 52 -10.28 15.66 -8.24
CA GLY A 52 -9.70 16.65 -7.33
C GLY A 52 -9.33 16.11 -5.95
N GLY A 53 -9.51 14.81 -5.71
CA GLY A 53 -9.09 14.12 -4.49
C GLY A 53 -7.72 13.46 -4.64
N LEU A 54 -7.45 12.48 -3.79
CA LEU A 54 -6.18 11.75 -3.75
C LEU A 54 -6.42 10.24 -3.68
N TYR A 55 -5.66 9.48 -4.47
CA TYR A 55 -5.51 8.04 -4.30
C TYR A 55 -4.25 7.71 -3.52
N PHE A 56 -4.30 6.65 -2.74
CA PHE A 56 -3.11 6.10 -2.09
C PHE A 56 -3.16 4.57 -2.07
N LEU A 57 -1.98 3.97 -2.07
CA LEU A 57 -1.73 2.54 -1.91
C LEU A 57 -0.63 2.38 -0.87
N VAL A 58 -0.90 1.61 0.17
CA VAL A 58 0.10 1.07 1.10
C VAL A 58 0.09 -0.43 0.90
N GLY A 59 1.24 -1.02 0.66
CA GLY A 59 1.33 -2.45 0.39
C GLY A 59 2.58 -3.07 0.97
N ASP A 60 2.49 -4.37 1.26
CA ASP A 60 3.60 -5.18 1.75
C ASP A 60 3.60 -6.52 1.02
N PHE A 61 4.69 -6.78 0.29
CA PHE A 61 4.90 -8.04 -0.42
C PHE A 61 5.46 -9.10 0.51
N THR A 62 4.92 -10.32 0.40
CA THR A 62 5.50 -11.47 1.11
C THR A 62 6.94 -11.68 0.72
N GLY A 63 7.77 -11.92 1.73
CA GLY A 63 9.20 -12.10 1.58
C GLY A 63 9.94 -10.76 1.51
N HIS A 64 11.24 -10.83 1.31
CA HIS A 64 12.14 -9.70 1.31
C HIS A 64 13.11 -9.75 0.12
N GLY A 65 13.75 -8.66 -0.15
CA GLY A 65 14.79 -8.59 -1.15
C GLY A 65 14.29 -8.34 -2.57
N LEU A 66 15.06 -8.78 -3.55
CA LEU A 66 14.90 -8.43 -4.96
C LEU A 66 13.56 -8.88 -5.56
N ALA A 67 13.02 -10.03 -5.15
CA ALA A 67 11.78 -10.56 -5.71
C ALA A 67 10.58 -9.67 -5.36
N SER A 68 10.50 -9.21 -4.11
CA SER A 68 9.45 -8.29 -3.64
C SER A 68 9.54 -6.94 -4.35
N ALA A 69 10.75 -6.39 -4.51
CA ALA A 69 10.97 -5.15 -5.23
C ALA A 69 10.54 -5.25 -6.71
N ILE A 70 10.85 -6.36 -7.40
CA ILE A 70 10.43 -6.58 -8.79
C ILE A 70 8.90 -6.70 -8.89
N GLY A 71 8.25 -7.34 -7.92
CA GLY A 71 6.79 -7.45 -7.86
C GLY A 71 6.07 -6.11 -7.75
N ALA A 72 6.70 -5.12 -7.11
CA ALA A 72 6.11 -3.80 -6.95
C ALA A 72 6.07 -2.97 -8.25
N LEU A 73 6.94 -3.23 -9.22
CA LEU A 73 6.97 -2.47 -10.49
C LEU A 73 5.67 -2.57 -11.30
N PRO A 74 5.12 -3.77 -11.61
CA PRO A 74 3.85 -3.89 -12.33
C PRO A 74 2.68 -3.30 -11.53
N VAL A 75 2.67 -3.43 -10.21
CA VAL A 75 1.65 -2.82 -9.34
C VAL A 75 1.69 -1.31 -9.42
N THR A 76 2.88 -0.72 -9.28
CA THR A 76 3.07 0.74 -9.36
C THR A 76 2.59 1.28 -10.70
N ARG A 77 2.98 0.62 -11.80
CA ARG A 77 2.58 1.05 -13.14
C ARG A 77 1.07 0.95 -13.35
N ALA A 78 0.47 -0.17 -12.97
CA ALA A 78 -0.97 -0.38 -13.09
C ALA A 78 -1.75 0.63 -12.23
N PHE A 79 -1.34 0.85 -10.98
CA PHE A 79 -1.96 1.82 -10.08
C PHE A 79 -1.92 3.23 -10.67
N GLN A 80 -0.78 3.69 -11.19
CA GLN A 80 -0.64 5.00 -11.83
C GLN A 80 -1.57 5.16 -13.05
N GLU A 81 -1.63 4.15 -13.93
CA GLU A 81 -2.47 4.21 -15.13
C GLU A 81 -3.98 4.21 -14.79
N MET A 82 -4.37 3.45 -13.79
CA MET A 82 -5.77 3.32 -13.40
C MET A 82 -6.26 4.54 -12.60
N THR A 83 -5.44 5.07 -11.70
CA THR A 83 -5.79 6.30 -10.95
C THR A 83 -5.88 7.51 -11.87
N ALA A 84 -5.02 7.61 -12.88
CA ALA A 84 -5.11 8.65 -13.89
C ALA A 84 -6.43 8.61 -14.71
N LYS A 85 -7.07 7.43 -14.80
CA LYS A 85 -8.39 7.25 -15.42
C LYS A 85 -9.55 7.45 -14.44
N GLY A 86 -9.28 7.61 -13.15
CA GLY A 86 -10.30 7.80 -12.12
C GLY A 86 -11.10 6.55 -11.79
N LEU A 87 -10.49 5.36 -11.86
CA LEU A 87 -11.15 4.11 -11.49
C LEU A 87 -11.56 4.11 -10.02
N ALA A 88 -12.69 3.48 -9.70
CA ALA A 88 -13.12 3.28 -8.32
C ALA A 88 -12.14 2.38 -7.54
N VAL A 89 -12.07 2.56 -6.22
CA VAL A 89 -11.19 1.77 -5.34
C VAL A 89 -11.42 0.25 -5.50
N SER A 90 -12.67 -0.18 -5.66
CA SER A 90 -13.01 -1.59 -5.91
C SER A 90 -12.46 -2.10 -7.26
N GLU A 91 -12.49 -1.29 -8.30
CA GLU A 91 -11.92 -1.62 -9.60
C GLU A 91 -10.38 -1.68 -9.53
N LEU A 92 -9.76 -0.73 -8.81
CA LEU A 92 -8.32 -0.76 -8.53
C LEU A 92 -7.91 -2.05 -7.83
N ALA A 93 -8.64 -2.48 -6.78
CA ALA A 93 -8.35 -3.70 -6.04
C ALA A 93 -8.43 -4.94 -6.94
N LEU A 94 -9.49 -5.06 -7.74
CA LEU A 94 -9.68 -6.18 -8.65
C LEU A 94 -8.57 -6.26 -9.70
N GLU A 95 -8.26 -5.13 -10.34
CA GLU A 95 -7.24 -5.11 -11.41
C GLU A 95 -5.83 -5.33 -10.86
N LEU A 96 -5.50 -4.78 -9.69
CA LEU A 96 -4.22 -5.05 -9.04
C LEU A 96 -4.09 -6.53 -8.63
N ASN A 97 -5.16 -7.15 -8.13
CA ASN A 97 -5.18 -8.59 -7.89
C ASN A 97 -4.88 -9.37 -9.17
N ASN A 98 -5.53 -9.02 -10.29
CA ASN A 98 -5.30 -9.66 -11.59
C ASN A 98 -3.87 -9.47 -12.11
N VAL A 99 -3.29 -8.29 -11.90
CA VAL A 99 -1.88 -8.01 -12.23
C VAL A 99 -0.97 -8.94 -11.45
N LEU A 100 -1.16 -9.05 -10.14
CA LEU A 100 -0.32 -9.87 -9.27
C LEU A 100 -0.42 -11.37 -9.60
N LEU A 101 -1.62 -11.89 -9.83
CA LEU A 101 -1.82 -13.28 -10.26
C LEU A 101 -1.08 -13.64 -11.56
N ARG A 102 -0.86 -12.66 -12.45
CA ARG A 102 -0.14 -12.86 -13.72
C ARG A 102 1.38 -12.76 -13.58
N PHE A 103 1.86 -11.95 -12.66
CA PHE A 103 3.27 -11.58 -12.57
C PHE A 103 4.02 -12.24 -11.42
N LEU A 104 3.34 -12.56 -10.31
CA LEU A 104 3.99 -13.17 -9.16
C LEU A 104 3.99 -14.69 -9.22
N PRO A 105 5.03 -15.34 -8.68
CA PRO A 105 4.99 -16.77 -8.33
C PRO A 105 3.82 -17.06 -7.38
N ALA A 106 3.32 -18.29 -7.41
CA ALA A 106 2.13 -18.71 -6.65
C ALA A 106 2.27 -18.61 -5.11
N ASP A 107 3.48 -18.49 -4.61
CA ASP A 107 3.82 -18.34 -3.19
C ASP A 107 4.03 -16.88 -2.76
N MET A 108 3.87 -15.94 -3.70
CA MET A 108 4.00 -14.52 -3.44
C MET A 108 2.64 -13.81 -3.54
N PHE A 109 2.39 -12.91 -2.61
CA PHE A 109 1.20 -12.06 -2.57
C PHE A 109 1.55 -10.69 -1.96
N MET A 110 0.60 -9.78 -1.98
CA MET A 110 0.75 -8.44 -1.43
C MET A 110 -0.40 -8.12 -0.49
N ALA A 111 -0.10 -7.92 0.79
CA ALA A 111 -1.03 -7.28 1.70
C ALA A 111 -1.16 -5.80 1.30
N ALA A 112 -2.39 -5.26 1.28
CA ALA A 112 -2.57 -3.91 0.78
C ALA A 112 -3.75 -3.15 1.41
N VAL A 113 -3.57 -1.84 1.48
CA VAL A 113 -4.64 -0.84 1.62
C VAL A 113 -4.67 0.00 0.36
N ILE A 114 -5.83 0.11 -0.26
CA ILE A 114 -6.09 1.00 -1.40
C ILE A 114 -7.14 1.99 -0.97
N GLY A 115 -6.87 3.28 -1.13
CA GLY A 115 -7.80 4.32 -0.71
C GLY A 115 -7.94 5.48 -1.67
N GLU A 116 -9.10 6.14 -1.59
CA GLU A 116 -9.37 7.42 -2.23
C GLU A 116 -9.93 8.39 -1.19
N ILE A 117 -9.30 9.54 -1.07
CA ILE A 117 -9.82 10.70 -0.33
C ILE A 117 -10.51 11.60 -1.35
N GLY A 118 -11.79 11.88 -1.17
CA GLY A 118 -12.56 12.77 -2.05
C GLY A 118 -12.04 14.21 -2.02
N ALA A 119 -12.38 15.01 -3.05
CA ALA A 119 -11.92 16.40 -3.20
C ALA A 119 -12.27 17.32 -2.02
N ASP A 120 -13.32 17.00 -1.29
CA ASP A 120 -13.74 17.76 -0.09
C ASP A 120 -13.02 17.33 1.20
N GLY A 121 -12.13 16.33 1.13
CA GLY A 121 -11.43 15.75 2.26
C GLY A 121 -12.32 14.98 3.25
N LYS A 122 -13.62 14.82 2.94
CA LYS A 122 -14.60 14.23 3.88
C LYS A 122 -14.94 12.79 3.57
N ARG A 123 -14.86 12.40 2.31
CA ARG A 123 -15.13 11.01 1.89
C ARG A 123 -13.83 10.25 1.80
N LEU A 124 -13.74 9.15 2.53
CA LEU A 124 -12.65 8.19 2.45
C LEU A 124 -13.22 6.85 1.99
N THR A 125 -12.83 6.38 0.82
CA THR A 125 -13.17 5.05 0.30
C THR A 125 -11.96 4.14 0.42
N LEU A 126 -12.14 2.95 1.00
CA LEU A 126 -11.06 2.03 1.35
C LEU A 126 -11.37 0.60 0.92
N TRP A 127 -10.36 -0.08 0.40
CA TRP A 127 -10.26 -1.53 0.34
C TRP A 127 -9.03 -1.96 1.13
N GLN A 128 -9.15 -3.03 1.94
CA GLN A 128 -8.06 -3.52 2.78
C GLN A 128 -8.04 -5.04 2.76
N GLY A 129 -6.91 -5.62 2.35
CA GLY A 129 -6.69 -7.06 2.30
C GLY A 129 -5.33 -7.47 2.87
N GLY A 130 -5.33 -8.40 3.83
CA GLY A 130 -4.12 -8.96 4.43
C GLY A 130 -3.32 -8.04 5.34
N MET A 131 -3.62 -6.76 5.40
CA MET A 131 -2.92 -5.79 6.24
C MET A 131 -3.36 -5.86 7.72
N PRO A 132 -2.52 -5.44 8.67
CA PRO A 132 -2.93 -5.18 10.04
C PRO A 132 -4.11 -4.19 10.12
N GLU A 133 -4.76 -4.10 11.28
CA GLU A 133 -5.82 -3.11 11.50
C GLU A 133 -5.30 -1.68 11.25
N MET A 134 -6.11 -0.86 10.59
CA MET A 134 -5.87 0.58 10.51
C MET A 134 -6.55 1.30 11.67
N LEU A 135 -6.04 2.48 12.00
CA LEU A 135 -6.65 3.33 13.02
C LEU A 135 -7.16 4.63 12.39
N LEU A 136 -8.42 4.93 12.61
CA LEU A 136 -8.96 6.26 12.34
C LEU A 136 -9.00 7.02 13.68
N VAL A 137 -8.14 8.02 13.79
CA VAL A 137 -7.96 8.83 15.00
C VAL A 137 -8.63 10.18 14.77
N SER A 138 -9.60 10.51 15.61
CA SER A 138 -10.28 11.82 15.56
C SER A 138 -9.44 12.90 16.23
N GLU A 139 -9.70 14.16 15.91
CA GLU A 139 -9.03 15.32 16.51
C GLU A 139 -9.11 15.34 18.05
N ASN A 140 -10.19 14.82 18.64
CA ASN A 140 -10.37 14.70 20.09
C ASN A 140 -9.64 13.48 20.72
N GLY A 141 -8.94 12.68 19.90
CA GLY A 141 -8.19 11.51 20.36
C GLY A 141 -9.00 10.21 20.39
N ASP A 142 -10.27 10.19 19.96
CA ASP A 142 -11.03 8.94 19.83
C ASP A 142 -10.42 8.08 18.72
N VAL A 143 -10.22 6.79 19.01
CA VAL A 143 -9.64 5.83 18.07
C VAL A 143 -10.68 4.82 17.63
N ARG A 144 -10.92 4.74 16.32
CA ARG A 144 -11.72 3.69 15.68
C ARG A 144 -10.82 2.73 14.93
N ARG A 145 -10.91 1.43 15.23
CA ARG A 145 -10.15 0.36 14.56
C ARG A 145 -10.88 -0.10 13.32
N LEU A 146 -10.17 -0.23 12.22
CA LEU A 146 -10.65 -0.68 10.91
C LEU A 146 -9.91 -1.98 10.55
N ASN A 147 -10.60 -3.11 10.68
CA ASN A 147 -10.00 -4.42 10.41
C ASN A 147 -10.05 -4.76 8.93
N ALA A 148 -9.02 -5.48 8.44
CA ALA A 148 -9.03 -6.05 7.11
C ALA A 148 -10.22 -7.03 6.95
N LYS A 149 -10.92 -6.91 5.83
CA LYS A 149 -12.07 -7.75 5.48
C LYS A 149 -11.77 -8.74 4.37
N HIS A 150 -10.67 -8.55 3.66
CA HIS A 150 -10.33 -9.27 2.46
C HIS A 150 -9.00 -10.01 2.60
N MET A 151 -8.83 -11.03 1.77
CA MET A 151 -7.53 -11.67 1.56
C MET A 151 -6.58 -10.71 0.85
N ALA A 152 -5.27 -10.92 1.03
CA ALA A 152 -4.25 -10.17 0.32
C ALA A 152 -4.40 -10.31 -1.21
N LEU A 153 -3.88 -9.35 -1.96
CA LEU A 153 -3.85 -9.36 -3.42
C LEU A 153 -2.93 -10.45 -3.95
N GLY A 154 -3.33 -11.11 -5.04
CA GLY A 154 -2.55 -12.15 -5.71
C GLY A 154 -2.76 -13.56 -5.16
N ILE A 155 -3.74 -13.77 -4.26
CA ILE A 155 -4.07 -15.08 -3.69
C ILE A 155 -5.28 -15.70 -4.39
N LEU A 156 -6.38 -14.95 -4.52
CA LEU A 156 -7.65 -15.45 -5.01
C LEU A 156 -7.82 -15.14 -6.50
N GLU A 157 -8.30 -16.13 -7.26
CA GLU A 157 -8.73 -15.90 -8.64
C GLU A 157 -9.86 -14.86 -8.70
N SER A 158 -9.97 -14.14 -9.81
CA SER A 158 -10.93 -13.03 -9.98
C SER A 158 -12.38 -13.38 -9.64
N GLN A 159 -12.77 -14.64 -9.79
CA GLN A 159 -14.14 -15.12 -9.51
C GLN A 159 -14.43 -15.26 -8.00
N GLU A 160 -13.39 -15.47 -7.20
CA GLU A 160 -13.46 -15.63 -5.75
C GLU A 160 -13.02 -14.35 -5.01
N PHE A 161 -12.42 -13.42 -5.73
CA PHE A 161 -11.89 -12.18 -5.15
C PHE A 161 -13.00 -11.19 -4.85
N ASN A 162 -13.10 -10.76 -3.59
CA ASN A 162 -14.02 -9.71 -3.18
C ASN A 162 -13.32 -8.35 -3.21
N SER A 163 -13.75 -7.48 -4.11
CA SER A 163 -13.23 -6.12 -4.27
C SER A 163 -14.10 -5.04 -3.61
N ASP A 164 -15.12 -5.40 -2.83
CA ASP A 164 -15.99 -4.42 -2.18
C ASP A 164 -15.19 -3.44 -1.32
N SER A 165 -15.46 -2.16 -1.48
CA SER A 165 -14.82 -1.09 -0.71
C SER A 165 -15.77 -0.48 0.30
N ASP A 166 -15.24 -0.07 1.45
CA ASP A 166 -15.97 0.68 2.46
C ASP A 166 -15.85 2.18 2.21
N THR A 167 -16.92 2.92 2.46
CA THR A 167 -16.88 4.38 2.46
C THR A 167 -17.11 4.91 3.87
N LEU A 168 -16.20 5.76 4.32
CA LEU A 168 -16.19 6.39 5.62
C LEU A 168 -16.30 7.91 5.46
N THR A 169 -16.89 8.56 6.46
CA THR A 169 -16.86 10.02 6.56
C THR A 169 -15.73 10.42 7.50
N MET A 170 -14.86 11.30 7.01
CA MET A 170 -13.81 11.96 7.79
C MET A 170 -14.23 13.38 8.17
N ARG A 171 -13.76 13.84 9.32
CA ARG A 171 -13.89 15.21 9.79
C ARG A 171 -12.55 15.92 9.69
N HIS A 172 -12.58 17.21 9.75
CA HIS A 172 -11.34 17.99 9.86
C HIS A 172 -10.56 17.57 11.11
N GLY A 173 -9.25 17.34 10.96
CA GLY A 173 -8.38 16.88 12.04
C GLY A 173 -8.37 15.36 12.25
N ASP A 174 -9.24 14.59 11.57
CA ASP A 174 -9.16 13.11 11.60
C ASP A 174 -7.90 12.64 10.86
N GLN A 175 -7.26 11.61 11.40
CA GLN A 175 -6.06 10.99 10.82
C GLN A 175 -6.29 9.50 10.59
N LEU A 176 -5.93 9.02 9.39
CA LEU A 176 -5.88 7.59 9.10
C LEU A 176 -4.45 7.09 9.29
N VAL A 177 -4.26 6.12 10.16
CA VAL A 177 -2.96 5.48 10.42
C VAL A 177 -2.98 4.08 9.81
N CYS A 178 -2.10 3.86 8.84
CA CYS A 178 -1.84 2.57 8.21
C CYS A 178 -0.41 2.14 8.53
N TYR A 179 -0.20 0.86 8.76
CA TYR A 179 1.14 0.31 9.02
C TYR A 179 1.22 -1.13 8.51
N THR A 180 2.43 -1.58 8.20
CA THR A 180 2.75 -2.97 7.84
C THR A 180 3.11 -3.76 9.08
N ASP A 181 3.21 -5.08 8.98
CA ASP A 181 3.56 -5.97 10.10
C ASP A 181 4.98 -5.69 10.64
N GLY A 182 5.87 -5.13 9.82
CA GLY A 182 7.19 -4.71 10.25
C GLY A 182 7.19 -3.78 11.48
N LEU A 183 6.13 -2.98 11.69
CA LEU A 183 6.00 -2.19 12.92
C LEU A 183 5.71 -3.07 14.14
N MET A 184 4.95 -4.14 13.97
CA MET A 184 4.59 -5.08 15.05
C MET A 184 5.77 -5.96 15.46
N GLU A 185 6.68 -6.23 14.51
CA GLU A 185 7.87 -7.06 14.71
C GLU A 185 9.05 -6.33 15.35
N VAL A 186 8.95 -5.01 15.53
CA VAL A 186 9.98 -4.22 16.23
C VAL A 186 10.11 -4.72 17.65
N THR A 187 11.33 -5.10 18.01
CA THR A 187 11.68 -5.56 19.36
C THR A 187 12.49 -4.51 20.11
N ASN A 188 12.23 -4.40 21.41
CA ASN A 188 13.07 -3.61 22.30
C ASN A 188 14.40 -4.34 22.62
N ASP A 189 15.29 -3.68 23.37
CA ASP A 189 16.58 -4.25 23.81
C ASP A 189 16.43 -5.57 24.59
N LYS A 190 15.23 -5.87 25.11
CA LYS A 190 14.90 -7.12 25.84
C LYS A 190 14.28 -8.18 24.92
N LYS A 191 14.20 -7.95 23.59
CA LYS A 191 13.56 -8.82 22.60
C LYS A 191 12.04 -8.99 22.82
N GLU A 192 11.38 -8.04 23.45
CA GLU A 192 9.92 -8.00 23.55
C GLU A 192 9.38 -7.25 22.35
N MET A 193 8.39 -7.83 21.65
CA MET A 193 7.72 -7.18 20.50
C MET A 193 6.88 -6.00 20.96
N LEU A 194 6.66 -5.03 20.06
CA LEU A 194 5.86 -3.84 20.33
C LEU A 194 4.34 -4.16 20.35
N GLY A 195 3.91 -5.22 19.66
CA GLY A 195 2.51 -5.62 19.50
C GLY A 195 2.21 -7.02 20.00
#